data_abea6c6d568e54e43dd84a908defca88
#
_entry.id   abea6c6d568e54e43dd84a908defca88
#
_cell.length_a   1.000
_cell.length_b   1.000
_cell.length_c   1.000
_cell.angle_alpha   90.00
_cell.angle_beta   90.00
_cell.angle_gamma   90.00
#
_symmetry.space_group_name_H-M   'P 1'
#
loop_
_entity.id
_entity.type
_entity.pdbx_description
1 polymer ?
#
loop_
_entity_poly.entity_id
_entity_poly.type
_entity_poly.pdbx_seq_one_letter_code
_entity_poly.pdbx_strand_id
1 'polypeptide(L)'
;MENREIALRLSGVKKMYRLGQIGGGTLQGDLQSWWARVRGREDPNTKIGTDQRLVGKTFMALNGIDLTVYKGEALGIIGGNGAGKSTMLKLLSRVTAPTAGEIDIYGRIASMLEVGTGFNGEMTGRENVYMNGAILGMTRAEIDAKMEDIIEFSEVREFIDTPVKRYSSGMYVKLAFSVAAHLDSEIMIMDEVLAVGDMAFQKKCLEKMRDAAKKEGRTVLYVSHNMNTIRQLCDRCVVLDKGRIVFEGDVEEAIGIYFGRSGSENQVLIDCSNTVREPIGDGMMHMNTVRLLGLEYPVIYEQEPLRLKLCFSAQRAYENVAFRVIFFTASRVPVGMAASDPVLAVQEGENEAVFELPMPALAQGHYFGRIVLYEVDETGAEIIHDVVDHGFSIHKEFHRAENATSRRWSQQVWGSIVFPTIRVTDGVDQ
;
A
#
# COMPACT_ATOMS: atom_id res chain seq x y z
N MET A 1 -11.08 -11.69 31.39
CA MET A 1 -10.05 -11.60 30.36
C MET A 1 -9.59 -13.02 30.10
N GLU A 2 -9.95 -13.60 28.96
CA GLU A 2 -9.47 -14.92 28.57
C GLU A 2 -7.95 -14.90 28.51
N ASN A 3 -7.34 -15.92 29.09
CA ASN A 3 -5.88 -16.10 29.12
C ASN A 3 -5.42 -16.54 27.72
N ARG A 4 -5.36 -15.56 26.75
CA ARG A 4 -4.91 -15.84 25.37
C ARG A 4 -3.42 -16.13 25.41
N GLU A 5 -3.00 -17.25 24.84
CA GLU A 5 -1.59 -17.59 24.70
C GLU A 5 -0.89 -16.63 23.72
N ILE A 6 0.30 -16.20 24.09
CA ILE A 6 1.12 -15.31 23.27
C ILE A 6 1.82 -16.11 22.17
N ALA A 7 1.76 -15.64 20.93
CA ALA A 7 2.51 -16.16 19.79
C ALA A 7 3.85 -15.43 19.62
N LEU A 8 3.84 -14.11 19.76
CA LEU A 8 5.06 -13.32 19.77
C LEU A 8 4.89 -12.03 20.60
N ARG A 9 6.01 -11.54 21.13
CA ARG A 9 6.08 -10.29 21.88
C ARG A 9 7.32 -9.50 21.48
N LEU A 10 7.15 -8.20 21.22
CA LEU A 10 8.21 -7.22 21.08
C LEU A 10 8.18 -6.30 22.28
N SER A 11 9.33 -6.06 22.91
CA SER A 11 9.46 -5.19 24.08
C SER A 11 10.55 -4.16 23.84
N GLY A 12 10.16 -2.89 23.66
CA GLY A 12 11.03 -1.74 23.43
C GLY A 12 11.97 -1.88 22.23
N VAL A 13 11.52 -2.59 21.18
CA VAL A 13 12.39 -2.96 20.04
C VAL A 13 12.83 -1.75 19.25
N LYS A 14 14.15 -1.60 19.06
CA LYS A 14 14.78 -0.55 18.27
C LYS A 14 15.66 -1.15 17.18
N LYS A 15 15.66 -0.52 16.01
CA LYS A 15 16.58 -0.87 14.92
C LYS A 15 17.17 0.39 14.31
N MET A 16 18.49 0.49 14.39
CA MET A 16 19.26 1.59 13.83
C MET A 16 20.12 1.08 12.67
N TYR A 17 20.14 1.82 11.59
CA TYR A 17 21.07 1.64 10.47
C TYR A 17 22.04 2.79 10.39
N ARG A 18 23.29 2.50 10.00
CA ARG A 18 24.30 3.51 9.68
C ARG A 18 24.33 3.72 8.18
N LEU A 19 24.14 4.93 7.73
CA LEU A 19 24.15 5.31 6.32
C LEU A 19 25.59 5.42 5.82
N GLY A 20 25.82 4.97 4.58
CA GLY A 20 27.13 5.12 3.92
C GLY A 20 28.25 4.17 4.39
N GLN A 21 27.98 3.23 5.29
CA GLN A 21 28.90 2.12 5.57
C GLN A 21 28.50 0.88 4.77
N ILE A 22 28.97 0.80 3.54
CA ILE A 22 29.11 -0.50 2.86
C ILE A 22 30.47 -1.01 3.35
N GLY A 23 30.49 -2.07 4.17
CA GLY A 23 31.75 -2.72 4.56
C GLY A 23 32.53 -3.04 3.29
N GLY A 24 33.78 -2.59 3.23
CA GLY A 24 34.68 -2.98 2.16
C GLY A 24 34.79 -4.49 2.20
N GLY A 25 34.26 -5.20 1.20
CA GLY A 25 34.22 -6.68 1.17
C GLY A 25 35.61 -7.34 1.13
N THR A 26 36.70 -6.57 1.26
CA THR A 26 38.07 -7.05 1.30
C THR A 26 38.91 -6.17 2.24
N LEU A 27 39.81 -6.81 3.02
CA LEU A 27 40.79 -6.12 3.86
C LEU A 27 41.65 -5.11 3.07
N GLN A 28 41.88 -5.37 1.79
CA GLN A 28 42.62 -4.47 0.89
C GLN A 28 41.85 -3.19 0.57
N GLY A 29 40.52 -3.27 0.40
CA GLY A 29 39.64 -2.11 0.21
C GLY A 29 39.58 -1.24 1.46
N ASP A 30 39.47 -1.84 2.64
CA ASP A 30 39.45 -1.12 3.92
C ASP A 30 40.77 -0.41 4.18
N LEU A 31 41.90 -1.00 3.84
CA LEU A 31 43.23 -0.41 3.96
C LEU A 31 43.41 0.78 2.98
N GLN A 32 42.91 0.66 1.75
CA GLN A 32 42.94 1.72 0.74
C GLN A 32 42.08 2.91 1.17
N SER A 33 40.88 2.66 1.67
CA SER A 33 40.00 3.69 2.19
C SER A 33 40.59 4.41 3.42
N TRP A 34 41.25 3.66 4.33
CA TRP A 34 41.93 4.23 5.47
C TRP A 34 43.12 5.13 5.04
N TRP A 35 43.92 4.68 4.09
CA TRP A 35 45.07 5.44 3.55
C TRP A 35 44.64 6.70 2.81
N ALA A 36 43.54 6.64 2.04
CA ALA A 36 42.97 7.79 1.37
C ALA A 36 42.50 8.87 2.38
N ARG A 37 41.82 8.45 3.47
CA ARG A 37 41.40 9.36 4.57
C ARG A 37 42.58 10.01 5.28
N VAL A 38 43.62 9.24 5.60
CA VAL A 38 44.84 9.79 6.27
C VAL A 38 45.54 10.82 5.40
N ARG A 39 45.46 10.70 4.07
CA ARG A 39 46.11 11.62 3.11
C ARG A 39 45.17 12.72 2.60
N GLY A 40 43.94 12.83 3.08
CA GLY A 40 42.95 13.82 2.64
C GLY A 40 42.57 13.70 1.16
N ARG A 41 42.73 12.51 0.58
CA ARG A 41 42.30 12.22 -0.81
C ARG A 41 40.93 11.57 -0.83
N GLU A 42 40.21 11.71 -1.95
CA GLU A 42 38.93 11.02 -2.16
C GLU A 42 39.13 9.51 -2.07
N ASP A 43 38.19 8.84 -1.39
CA ASP A 43 38.23 7.38 -1.19
C ASP A 43 37.96 6.69 -2.55
N PRO A 44 38.93 5.93 -3.10
CA PRO A 44 38.80 5.29 -4.41
C PRO A 44 37.70 4.21 -4.46
N ASN A 45 37.21 3.78 -3.30
CA ASN A 45 36.14 2.79 -3.18
C ASN A 45 34.74 3.43 -3.08
N THR A 46 34.64 4.78 -3.15
CA THR A 46 33.36 5.49 -3.13
C THR A 46 32.64 5.28 -4.45
N LYS A 47 31.44 4.69 -4.40
CA LYS A 47 30.61 4.53 -5.62
C LYS A 47 30.12 5.89 -6.10
N ILE A 48 30.17 6.12 -7.42
CA ILE A 48 29.68 7.33 -8.08
C ILE A 48 28.18 7.51 -7.73
N GLY A 49 27.81 8.69 -7.19
CA GLY A 49 26.43 9.01 -6.79
C GLY A 49 26.11 8.83 -5.30
N THR A 50 27.08 8.47 -4.45
CA THR A 50 26.87 8.42 -3.00
C THR A 50 27.04 9.83 -2.42
N ASP A 51 25.98 10.39 -1.84
CA ASP A 51 26.06 11.69 -1.14
C ASP A 51 26.94 11.53 0.12
N GLN A 52 28.16 12.04 0.07
CA GLN A 52 29.13 11.98 1.17
C GLN A 52 28.62 12.63 2.46
N ARG A 53 27.62 13.52 2.39
CA ARG A 53 26.97 14.15 3.56
C ARG A 53 26.18 13.15 4.41
N LEU A 54 25.87 11.98 3.88
CA LEU A 54 25.12 10.91 4.56
C LEU A 54 26.03 9.88 5.22
N VAL A 55 27.32 9.85 4.90
CA VAL A 55 28.28 8.89 5.47
C VAL A 55 28.42 9.10 6.97
N GLY A 56 28.11 8.04 7.73
CA GLY A 56 28.19 8.06 9.21
C GLY A 56 26.95 8.56 9.92
N LYS A 57 25.93 9.08 9.21
CA LYS A 57 24.64 9.38 9.82
C LYS A 57 23.91 8.10 10.20
N THR A 58 23.20 8.15 11.31
CA THR A 58 22.38 7.04 11.79
C THR A 58 20.91 7.31 11.44
N PHE A 59 20.19 6.26 11.06
CA PHE A 59 18.76 6.28 10.78
C PHE A 59 18.07 5.27 11.68
N MET A 60 17.09 5.72 12.45
CA MET A 60 16.24 4.85 13.28
C MET A 60 15.08 4.34 12.44
N ALA A 61 15.19 3.08 12.03
CA ALA A 61 14.12 2.43 11.26
C ALA A 61 12.97 1.95 12.16
N LEU A 62 13.28 1.51 13.40
CA LEU A 62 12.30 1.24 14.46
C LEU A 62 12.79 1.92 15.75
N ASN A 63 11.87 2.51 16.51
CA ASN A 63 12.19 3.33 17.65
C ASN A 63 11.28 3.06 18.86
N GLY A 64 11.48 1.91 19.51
CA GLY A 64 10.72 1.50 20.68
C GLY A 64 9.35 0.93 20.28
N ILE A 65 9.36 -0.25 19.68
CA ILE A 65 8.16 -1.00 19.35
C ILE A 65 7.82 -1.92 20.50
N ASP A 66 6.62 -1.76 21.04
CA ASP A 66 5.98 -2.67 21.97
C ASP A 66 4.75 -3.26 21.27
N LEU A 67 4.69 -4.59 21.15
CA LEU A 67 3.61 -5.29 20.46
C LEU A 67 3.48 -6.70 21.00
N THR A 68 2.25 -7.12 21.30
CA THR A 68 1.94 -8.50 21.64
C THR A 68 0.95 -9.08 20.64
N VAL A 69 1.26 -10.24 20.07
CA VAL A 69 0.38 -10.97 19.15
C VAL A 69 0.01 -12.31 19.80
N TYR A 70 -1.27 -12.64 19.75
CA TYR A 70 -1.79 -13.84 20.35
C TYR A 70 -1.91 -14.98 19.36
N LYS A 71 -1.87 -16.23 19.84
CA LYS A 71 -2.04 -17.41 19.00
C LYS A 71 -3.39 -17.40 18.28
N GLY A 72 -3.39 -17.76 17.02
CA GLY A 72 -4.58 -17.79 16.17
C GLY A 72 -5.08 -16.41 15.73
N GLU A 73 -4.35 -15.33 16.03
CA GLU A 73 -4.69 -13.98 15.63
C GLU A 73 -4.19 -13.66 14.22
N ALA A 74 -5.01 -12.98 13.45
CA ALA A 74 -4.60 -12.36 12.18
C ALA A 74 -4.38 -10.85 12.39
N LEU A 75 -3.11 -10.44 12.49
CA LEU A 75 -2.70 -9.06 12.72
C LEU A 75 -2.29 -8.37 11.42
N GLY A 76 -2.95 -7.26 11.09
CA GLY A 76 -2.56 -6.35 10.01
C GLY A 76 -1.50 -5.35 10.46
N ILE A 77 -0.52 -5.08 9.61
CA ILE A 77 0.50 -4.06 9.83
C ILE A 77 0.48 -3.11 8.65
N ILE A 78 0.01 -1.89 8.88
CA ILE A 78 -0.10 -0.86 7.85
C ILE A 78 0.79 0.34 8.18
N GLY A 79 1.11 1.13 7.18
CA GLY A 79 1.96 2.31 7.32
C GLY A 79 2.53 2.78 6.00
N GLY A 80 2.93 4.03 5.91
CA GLY A 80 3.51 4.63 4.71
C GLY A 80 4.87 4.04 4.31
N ASN A 81 5.39 4.47 3.17
CA ASN A 81 6.75 4.14 2.75
C ASN A 81 7.75 4.68 3.78
N GLY A 82 8.70 3.84 4.19
CA GLY A 82 9.67 4.21 5.22
C GLY A 82 9.16 4.15 6.67
N ALA A 83 7.91 3.75 6.92
CA ALA A 83 7.36 3.64 8.27
C ALA A 83 8.05 2.58 9.15
N GLY A 84 8.81 1.64 8.56
CA GLY A 84 9.53 0.59 9.29
C GLY A 84 8.99 -0.82 9.09
N LYS A 85 7.92 -1.00 8.30
CA LYS A 85 7.26 -2.32 8.07
C LYS A 85 8.24 -3.42 7.68
N SER A 86 8.95 -3.25 6.57
CA SER A 86 9.93 -4.26 6.08
C SER A 86 11.07 -4.50 7.06
N THR A 87 11.45 -3.50 7.87
CA THR A 87 12.44 -3.68 8.92
C THR A 87 11.89 -4.56 10.04
N MET A 88 10.64 -4.33 10.45
CA MET A 88 9.98 -5.16 11.46
C MET A 88 9.86 -6.61 10.99
N LEU A 89 9.45 -6.84 9.74
CA LEU A 89 9.39 -8.19 9.17
C LEU A 89 10.75 -8.89 9.16
N LYS A 90 11.84 -8.19 8.79
CA LYS A 90 13.20 -8.73 8.79
C LYS A 90 13.68 -9.11 10.20
N LEU A 91 13.26 -8.38 11.23
CA LEU A 91 13.55 -8.73 12.62
C LEU A 91 12.79 -9.99 13.04
N LEU A 92 11.50 -10.05 12.75
CA LEU A 92 10.64 -11.20 13.08
C LEU A 92 11.09 -12.47 12.34
N SER A 93 11.50 -12.34 11.08
CA SER A 93 12.05 -13.44 10.28
C SER A 93 13.51 -13.78 10.62
N ARG A 94 14.10 -13.14 11.65
CA ARG A 94 15.50 -13.35 12.08
C ARG A 94 16.57 -13.08 11.01
N VAL A 95 16.23 -12.34 9.94
CA VAL A 95 17.18 -11.90 8.91
C VAL A 95 18.17 -10.87 9.47
N THR A 96 17.73 -10.10 10.49
CA THR A 96 18.58 -9.13 11.20
C THR A 96 18.23 -9.09 12.68
N ALA A 97 19.19 -8.74 13.54
CA ALA A 97 18.97 -8.57 14.97
C ALA A 97 18.51 -7.15 15.33
N PRO A 98 17.74 -6.95 16.40
CA PRO A 98 17.42 -5.63 16.94
C PRO A 98 18.70 -4.95 17.46
N THR A 99 18.71 -3.59 17.45
CA THR A 99 19.79 -2.80 18.06
C THR A 99 19.59 -2.70 19.56
N ALA A 100 18.35 -2.71 20.03
CA ALA A 100 17.97 -2.74 21.45
C ALA A 100 16.54 -3.29 21.57
N GLY A 101 16.17 -3.72 22.79
CA GLY A 101 14.90 -4.36 23.07
C GLY A 101 14.94 -5.88 22.83
N GLU A 102 13.84 -6.57 23.10
CA GLU A 102 13.73 -8.02 23.06
C GLU A 102 12.58 -8.44 22.16
N ILE A 103 12.72 -9.62 21.54
CA ILE A 103 11.70 -10.25 20.70
C ILE A 103 11.58 -11.70 21.12
N ASP A 104 10.42 -12.02 21.71
CA ASP A 104 10.08 -13.38 22.10
C ASP A 104 9.15 -14.00 21.05
N ILE A 105 9.45 -15.20 20.61
CA ILE A 105 8.69 -15.92 19.59
C ILE A 105 8.42 -17.33 20.08
N TYR A 106 7.14 -17.69 20.14
CA TYR A 106 6.65 -18.96 20.65
C TYR A 106 6.06 -19.79 19.51
N GLY A 107 6.92 -20.51 18.80
CA GLY A 107 6.58 -21.36 17.68
C GLY A 107 7.49 -21.18 16.48
N ARG A 108 7.21 -21.97 15.43
CA ARG A 108 7.94 -21.93 14.16
C ARG A 108 7.36 -20.81 13.29
N ILE A 109 8.25 -19.96 12.76
CA ILE A 109 7.88 -18.90 11.82
C ILE A 109 8.09 -19.37 10.38
N ALA A 110 7.06 -19.19 9.54
CA ALA A 110 7.19 -19.19 8.10
C ALA A 110 7.13 -17.75 7.57
N SER A 111 8.20 -17.31 6.91
CA SER A 111 8.26 -15.98 6.30
C SER A 111 8.12 -16.10 4.78
N MET A 112 7.13 -15.38 4.24
CA MET A 112 6.92 -15.27 2.78
C MET A 112 7.64 -14.05 2.18
N LEU A 113 8.59 -13.45 2.90
CA LEU A 113 9.36 -12.30 2.42
C LEU A 113 10.25 -12.63 1.22
N GLU A 114 10.68 -13.87 1.13
CA GLU A 114 11.68 -14.34 0.17
C GLU A 114 11.15 -15.48 -0.68
N VAL A 115 9.91 -15.35 -1.18
CA VAL A 115 9.30 -16.37 -2.06
C VAL A 115 10.18 -16.59 -3.29
N GLY A 116 10.59 -17.84 -3.50
CA GLY A 116 11.47 -18.23 -4.61
C GLY A 116 12.97 -18.04 -4.38
N THR A 117 13.37 -17.53 -3.20
CA THR A 117 14.80 -17.51 -2.85
C THR A 117 15.35 -18.93 -2.77
N GLY A 118 16.47 -19.17 -3.43
CA GLY A 118 17.10 -20.48 -3.50
C GLY A 118 16.65 -21.37 -4.65
N PHE A 119 15.70 -20.94 -5.51
CA PHE A 119 15.41 -21.69 -6.72
C PHE A 119 16.62 -21.70 -7.67
N ASN A 120 16.96 -22.87 -8.17
CA ASN A 120 18.02 -23.04 -9.15
C ASN A 120 17.40 -23.25 -10.55
N GLY A 121 17.76 -22.38 -11.50
CA GLY A 121 17.24 -22.42 -12.87
C GLY A 121 17.50 -23.72 -13.62
N GLU A 122 18.60 -24.43 -13.30
CA GLU A 122 18.98 -25.69 -13.96
C GLU A 122 18.21 -26.90 -13.43
N MET A 123 17.59 -26.78 -12.25
CA MET A 123 16.80 -27.82 -11.62
C MET A 123 15.35 -27.78 -12.10
N THR A 124 14.70 -28.93 -12.10
CA THR A 124 13.25 -29.07 -12.36
C THR A 124 12.41 -28.40 -11.28
N GLY A 125 11.13 -28.17 -11.56
CA GLY A 125 10.20 -27.66 -10.55
C GLY A 125 10.14 -28.55 -9.32
N ARG A 126 10.09 -29.88 -9.49
CA ARG A 126 10.08 -30.84 -8.40
C ARG A 126 11.32 -30.76 -7.52
N GLU A 127 12.52 -30.72 -8.12
CA GLU A 127 13.77 -30.57 -7.40
C GLU A 127 13.85 -29.25 -6.65
N ASN A 128 13.32 -28.16 -7.22
CA ASN A 128 13.22 -26.87 -6.57
C ASN A 128 12.23 -26.87 -5.38
N VAL A 129 11.15 -27.66 -5.44
CA VAL A 129 10.26 -27.87 -4.29
C VAL A 129 11.03 -28.47 -3.12
N TYR A 130 11.84 -29.52 -3.36
CA TYR A 130 12.68 -30.12 -2.31
C TYR A 130 13.70 -29.12 -1.76
N MET A 131 14.39 -28.41 -2.64
CA MET A 131 15.44 -27.47 -2.23
C MET A 131 14.85 -26.29 -1.45
N ASN A 132 13.81 -25.66 -1.97
CA ASN A 132 13.17 -24.51 -1.30
C ASN A 132 12.46 -24.93 0.00
N GLY A 133 11.76 -26.07 0.00
CA GLY A 133 11.16 -26.65 1.21
C GLY A 133 12.21 -26.87 2.32
N ALA A 134 13.37 -27.42 1.96
CA ALA A 134 14.46 -27.61 2.92
C ALA A 134 15.04 -26.28 3.44
N ILE A 135 15.19 -25.26 2.57
CA ILE A 135 15.63 -23.90 2.97
C ILE A 135 14.62 -23.28 3.94
N LEU A 136 13.34 -23.48 3.67
CA LEU A 136 12.26 -23.01 4.55
C LEU A 136 12.08 -23.86 5.81
N GLY A 137 12.92 -24.91 5.97
CA GLY A 137 13.00 -25.74 7.15
C GLY A 137 12.04 -26.92 7.18
N MET A 138 11.49 -27.38 6.04
CA MET A 138 10.77 -28.66 5.96
C MET A 138 11.74 -29.84 5.97
N THR A 139 11.35 -30.90 6.63
CA THR A 139 12.02 -32.19 6.49
C THR A 139 11.65 -32.83 5.16
N ARG A 140 12.47 -33.76 4.67
CA ARG A 140 12.17 -34.47 3.42
C ARG A 140 10.83 -35.20 3.49
N ALA A 141 10.51 -35.81 4.64
CA ALA A 141 9.24 -36.51 4.84
C ALA A 141 8.03 -35.54 4.75
N GLU A 142 8.15 -34.33 5.30
CA GLU A 142 7.12 -33.29 5.15
C GLU A 142 6.94 -32.86 3.70
N ILE A 143 8.03 -32.70 2.96
CA ILE A 143 7.98 -32.34 1.54
C ILE A 143 7.33 -33.46 0.73
N ASP A 144 7.77 -34.72 0.95
CA ASP A 144 7.19 -35.89 0.28
C ASP A 144 5.68 -35.99 0.51
N ALA A 145 5.22 -35.76 1.74
CA ALA A 145 3.80 -35.81 2.09
C ALA A 145 2.97 -34.69 1.44
N LYS A 146 3.56 -33.54 1.16
CA LYS A 146 2.88 -32.36 0.63
C LYS A 146 3.14 -32.09 -0.86
N MET A 147 3.98 -32.91 -1.48
CA MET A 147 4.43 -32.69 -2.88
C MET A 147 3.25 -32.54 -3.84
N GLU A 148 2.27 -33.45 -3.77
CA GLU A 148 1.11 -33.41 -4.66
C GLU A 148 0.24 -32.19 -4.43
N ASP A 149 -0.01 -31.80 -3.19
CA ASP A 149 -0.78 -30.61 -2.84
C ASP A 149 -0.09 -29.33 -3.34
N ILE A 150 1.26 -29.26 -3.21
CA ILE A 150 2.07 -28.15 -3.71
C ILE A 150 1.97 -28.06 -5.25
N ILE A 151 2.08 -29.18 -5.95
CA ILE A 151 1.99 -29.24 -7.41
C ILE A 151 0.61 -28.82 -7.88
N GLU A 152 -0.44 -29.34 -7.26
CA GLU A 152 -1.83 -29.01 -7.61
C GLU A 152 -2.15 -27.53 -7.33
N PHE A 153 -1.71 -27.04 -6.19
CA PHE A 153 -1.91 -25.63 -5.82
C PHE A 153 -1.23 -24.69 -6.80
N SER A 154 -0.01 -25.02 -7.25
CA SER A 154 0.81 -24.20 -8.13
C SER A 154 0.33 -24.12 -9.58
N GLU A 155 -0.54 -25.05 -10.00
CA GLU A 155 -1.05 -25.16 -11.38
C GLU A 155 0.03 -25.41 -12.44
N VAL A 156 1.21 -25.91 -12.05
CA VAL A 156 2.33 -26.18 -12.97
C VAL A 156 2.57 -27.68 -13.20
N ARG A 157 1.57 -28.53 -12.94
CA ARG A 157 1.66 -30.00 -13.01
C ARG A 157 2.33 -30.51 -14.29
N GLU A 158 1.93 -29.99 -15.45
CA GLU A 158 2.46 -30.41 -16.75
C GLU A 158 3.95 -30.08 -16.94
N PHE A 159 4.45 -29.11 -16.18
CA PHE A 159 5.82 -28.61 -16.30
C PHE A 159 6.70 -28.98 -15.10
N ILE A 160 6.18 -29.71 -14.10
CA ILE A 160 6.89 -29.90 -12.82
C ILE A 160 8.26 -30.57 -12.97
N ASP A 161 8.41 -31.42 -13.97
CA ASP A 161 9.67 -32.12 -14.27
C ASP A 161 10.50 -31.40 -15.36
N THR A 162 10.14 -30.13 -15.69
CA THR A 162 10.91 -29.25 -16.58
C THR A 162 11.80 -28.30 -15.77
N PRO A 163 13.04 -28.00 -16.23
CA PRO A 163 13.90 -27.00 -15.57
C PRO A 163 13.23 -25.63 -15.47
N VAL A 164 13.29 -25.00 -14.29
CA VAL A 164 12.54 -23.75 -14.00
C VAL A 164 13.03 -22.54 -14.79
N LYS A 165 14.22 -22.59 -15.40
CA LYS A 165 14.67 -21.59 -16.38
C LYS A 165 13.75 -21.45 -17.60
N ARG A 166 12.93 -22.46 -17.87
CA ARG A 166 11.94 -22.48 -18.95
C ARG A 166 10.56 -22.02 -18.51
N TYR A 167 10.36 -21.75 -17.21
CA TYR A 167 9.10 -21.28 -16.69
C TYR A 167 8.87 -19.82 -17.07
N SER A 168 7.61 -19.46 -17.24
CA SER A 168 7.23 -18.04 -17.22
C SER A 168 7.45 -17.48 -15.81
N SER A 169 7.58 -16.14 -15.68
CA SER A 169 7.67 -15.50 -14.36
C SER A 169 6.49 -15.86 -13.47
N GLY A 170 5.28 -15.98 -14.04
CA GLY A 170 4.08 -16.40 -13.32
C GLY A 170 4.17 -17.83 -12.78
N MET A 171 4.57 -18.79 -13.60
CA MET A 171 4.76 -20.20 -13.18
C MET A 171 5.82 -20.31 -12.06
N TYR A 172 6.94 -19.61 -12.21
CA TYR A 172 8.00 -19.57 -11.21
C TYR A 172 7.47 -19.15 -9.85
N VAL A 173 6.75 -18.04 -9.81
CA VAL A 173 6.24 -17.49 -8.54
C VAL A 173 5.08 -18.31 -7.99
N LYS A 174 4.20 -18.86 -8.86
CA LYS A 174 3.14 -19.79 -8.43
C LYS A 174 3.72 -20.98 -7.70
N LEU A 175 4.78 -21.62 -8.25
CA LEU A 175 5.41 -22.75 -7.60
C LEU A 175 6.10 -22.37 -6.28
N ALA A 176 6.86 -21.29 -6.26
CA ALA A 176 7.56 -20.83 -5.07
C ALA A 176 6.60 -20.47 -3.93
N PHE A 177 5.51 -19.76 -4.25
CA PHE A 177 4.46 -19.45 -3.28
C PHE A 177 3.78 -20.72 -2.75
N SER A 178 3.53 -21.71 -3.62
CA SER A 178 2.89 -22.97 -3.25
C SER A 178 3.69 -23.72 -2.20
N VAL A 179 5.02 -23.74 -2.30
CA VAL A 179 5.87 -24.34 -1.26
C VAL A 179 5.69 -23.61 0.07
N ALA A 180 5.79 -22.29 0.07
CA ALA A 180 5.65 -21.47 1.27
C ALA A 180 4.26 -21.59 1.92
N ALA A 181 3.20 -21.66 1.12
CA ALA A 181 1.82 -21.80 1.60
C ALA A 181 1.50 -23.16 2.24
N HIS A 182 2.34 -24.18 1.99
CA HIS A 182 2.19 -25.52 2.57
C HIS A 182 3.16 -25.81 3.73
N LEU A 183 3.88 -24.78 4.22
CA LEU A 183 4.68 -24.92 5.44
C LEU A 183 3.81 -25.17 6.66
N ASP A 184 4.22 -26.11 7.52
CA ASP A 184 3.64 -26.28 8.84
C ASP A 184 4.33 -25.31 9.81
N SER A 185 3.68 -24.18 10.07
CA SER A 185 4.16 -23.16 10.97
C SER A 185 3.03 -22.62 11.81
N GLU A 186 3.31 -22.33 13.08
CA GLU A 186 2.36 -21.71 14.00
C GLU A 186 2.19 -20.22 13.70
N ILE A 187 3.23 -19.59 13.15
CA ILE A 187 3.25 -18.16 12.83
C ILE A 187 3.62 -17.98 11.36
N MET A 188 2.80 -17.26 10.62
CA MET A 188 3.01 -16.93 9.22
C MET A 188 3.23 -15.43 9.06
N ILE A 189 4.32 -15.03 8.42
CA ILE A 189 4.62 -13.63 8.10
C ILE A 189 4.46 -13.43 6.60
N MET A 190 3.59 -12.51 6.23
CA MET A 190 3.27 -12.23 4.84
C MET A 190 3.50 -10.75 4.53
N ASP A 191 4.19 -10.52 3.43
CA ASP A 191 4.37 -9.19 2.84
C ASP A 191 3.46 -9.06 1.61
N GLU A 192 3.41 -7.90 1.06
CA GLU A 192 2.71 -7.46 -0.15
C GLU A 192 2.82 -8.39 -1.38
N VAL A 193 3.76 -9.35 -1.35
CA VAL A 193 4.07 -10.34 -2.41
C VAL A 193 2.87 -11.22 -2.81
N LEU A 194 1.72 -11.17 -2.10
CA LEU A 194 0.49 -11.85 -2.52
C LEU A 194 -0.12 -11.32 -3.83
N ALA A 195 0.38 -10.20 -4.36
CA ALA A 195 -0.03 -9.65 -5.66
C ALA A 195 0.59 -10.39 -6.87
N VAL A 196 1.04 -11.64 -6.68
CA VAL A 196 1.78 -12.42 -7.67
C VAL A 196 0.87 -13.40 -8.42
N GLY A 197 1.14 -13.56 -9.71
CA GLY A 197 0.33 -14.39 -10.59
C GLY A 197 -0.91 -13.67 -11.12
N ASP A 198 -1.81 -14.44 -11.72
CA ASP A 198 -3.09 -13.91 -12.19
C ASP A 198 -4.12 -13.75 -11.05
N MET A 199 -5.23 -13.06 -11.32
CA MET A 199 -6.27 -12.78 -10.33
C MET A 199 -6.88 -14.04 -9.69
N ALA A 200 -6.97 -15.14 -10.45
CA ALA A 200 -7.52 -16.39 -9.94
C ALA A 200 -6.57 -17.01 -8.91
N PHE A 201 -5.28 -17.01 -9.19
CA PHE A 201 -4.26 -17.50 -8.27
C PHE A 201 -4.14 -16.62 -7.02
N GLN A 202 -4.17 -15.29 -7.16
CA GLN A 202 -4.20 -14.37 -6.02
C GLN A 202 -5.36 -14.66 -5.07
N LYS A 203 -6.56 -14.88 -5.62
CA LYS A 203 -7.73 -15.26 -4.82
C LYS A 203 -7.53 -16.58 -4.09
N LYS A 204 -6.98 -17.59 -4.75
CA LYS A 204 -6.64 -18.90 -4.19
C LYS A 204 -5.64 -18.77 -3.03
N CYS A 205 -4.62 -17.92 -3.19
CA CYS A 205 -3.65 -17.60 -2.14
C CYS A 205 -4.34 -16.97 -0.92
N LEU A 206 -5.17 -15.95 -1.12
CA LEU A 206 -5.90 -15.28 -0.03
C LEU A 206 -6.84 -16.23 0.72
N GLU A 207 -7.54 -17.11 0.00
CA GLU A 207 -8.42 -18.14 0.59
C GLU A 207 -7.60 -19.13 1.44
N LYS A 208 -6.46 -19.62 0.94
CA LYS A 208 -5.56 -20.50 1.68
C LYS A 208 -5.06 -19.85 2.97
N MET A 209 -4.67 -18.56 2.89
CA MET A 209 -4.18 -17.81 4.07
C MET A 209 -5.28 -17.58 5.10
N ARG A 210 -6.49 -17.25 4.65
CA ARG A 210 -7.65 -17.10 5.52
C ARG A 210 -8.00 -18.42 6.23
N ASP A 211 -7.92 -19.52 5.50
CA ASP A 211 -8.19 -20.84 6.06
C ASP A 211 -7.13 -21.23 7.07
N ALA A 212 -5.86 -20.93 6.83
CA ALA A 212 -4.77 -21.13 7.79
C ALA A 212 -5.03 -20.36 9.09
N ALA A 213 -5.44 -19.09 9.01
CA ALA A 213 -5.74 -18.30 10.20
C ALA A 213 -7.02 -18.78 10.91
N LYS A 214 -8.14 -18.96 10.19
CA LYS A 214 -9.46 -19.18 10.83
C LYS A 214 -9.80 -20.63 11.12
N LYS A 215 -9.32 -21.58 10.30
CA LYS A 215 -9.63 -23.01 10.43
C LYS A 215 -8.51 -23.79 11.12
N GLU A 216 -7.26 -23.43 10.82
CA GLU A 216 -6.09 -24.14 11.36
C GLU A 216 -5.54 -23.45 12.64
N GLY A 217 -6.08 -22.28 13.02
CA GLY A 217 -5.68 -21.54 14.23
C GLY A 217 -4.26 -20.99 14.19
N ARG A 218 -3.69 -20.77 12.99
CA ARG A 218 -2.35 -20.21 12.84
C ARG A 218 -2.37 -18.71 13.09
N THR A 219 -1.31 -18.21 13.67
CA THR A 219 -1.10 -16.76 13.82
C THR A 219 -0.58 -16.18 12.53
N VAL A 220 -1.21 -15.12 12.02
CA VAL A 220 -0.84 -14.50 10.75
C VAL A 220 -0.49 -13.04 10.96
N LEU A 221 0.71 -12.64 10.55
CA LEU A 221 1.10 -11.23 10.44
C LEU A 221 1.07 -10.84 8.96
N TYR A 222 0.19 -9.93 8.63
CA TYR A 222 0.00 -9.49 7.27
C TYR A 222 0.38 -8.02 7.09
N VAL A 223 1.39 -7.75 6.25
CA VAL A 223 1.83 -6.41 5.91
C VAL A 223 1.36 -6.06 4.51
N SER A 224 0.58 -5.00 4.39
CA SER A 224 0.09 -4.53 3.09
C SER A 224 -0.25 -3.06 3.10
N HIS A 225 -0.25 -2.47 1.92
CA HIS A 225 -0.89 -1.18 1.66
C HIS A 225 -2.26 -1.35 0.97
N ASN A 226 -2.68 -2.58 0.70
CA ASN A 226 -4.02 -2.87 0.19
C ASN A 226 -5.00 -3.05 1.36
N MET A 227 -5.75 -2.01 1.69
CA MET A 227 -6.68 -2.00 2.81
C MET A 227 -7.80 -3.02 2.66
N ASN A 228 -8.20 -3.35 1.43
CA ASN A 228 -9.21 -4.39 1.19
C ASN A 228 -8.74 -5.77 1.65
N THR A 229 -7.47 -6.09 1.42
CA THR A 229 -6.89 -7.35 1.89
C THR A 229 -6.75 -7.37 3.40
N ILE A 230 -6.35 -6.24 4.01
CA ILE A 230 -6.30 -6.06 5.48
C ILE A 230 -7.68 -6.35 6.11
N ARG A 231 -8.75 -5.74 5.60
CA ARG A 231 -10.14 -5.98 6.06
C ARG A 231 -10.58 -7.42 5.99
N GLN A 232 -10.10 -8.13 4.98
CA GLN A 232 -10.53 -9.51 4.71
C GLN A 232 -9.84 -10.54 5.57
N LEU A 233 -8.59 -10.29 5.90
CA LEU A 233 -7.72 -11.26 6.56
C LEU A 233 -7.53 -10.96 8.03
N CYS A 234 -7.53 -9.69 8.45
CA CYS A 234 -7.06 -9.29 9.77
C CYS A 234 -8.22 -9.07 10.75
N ASP A 235 -7.99 -9.45 11.99
CA ASP A 235 -8.91 -9.24 13.10
C ASP A 235 -8.58 -7.96 13.88
N ARG A 236 -7.31 -7.57 13.88
CA ARG A 236 -6.74 -6.37 14.51
C ARG A 236 -5.67 -5.77 13.61
N CYS A 237 -5.43 -4.48 13.75
CA CYS A 237 -4.45 -3.79 12.94
C CYS A 237 -3.54 -2.88 13.77
N VAL A 238 -2.31 -2.73 13.31
CA VAL A 238 -1.29 -1.83 13.85
C VAL A 238 -0.89 -0.83 12.77
N VAL A 239 -0.90 0.46 13.11
CA VAL A 239 -0.42 1.53 12.25
C VAL A 239 1.00 1.92 12.65
N LEU A 240 1.94 1.75 11.72
CA LEU A 240 3.33 2.20 11.87
C LEU A 240 3.53 3.56 11.18
N ASP A 241 4.16 4.48 11.92
CA ASP A 241 4.64 5.75 11.39
C ASP A 241 6.03 6.06 11.95
N LYS A 242 6.99 6.37 11.06
CA LYS A 242 8.38 6.76 11.41
C LYS A 242 9.03 5.85 12.46
N GLY A 243 8.81 4.53 12.30
CA GLY A 243 9.40 3.51 13.17
C GLY A 243 8.72 3.37 14.54
N ARG A 244 7.51 3.88 14.74
CA ARG A 244 6.73 3.74 15.98
C ARG A 244 5.33 3.20 15.68
N ILE A 245 4.76 2.49 16.62
CA ILE A 245 3.32 2.18 16.61
C ILE A 245 2.59 3.45 17.06
N VAL A 246 1.70 3.93 16.22
CA VAL A 246 0.87 5.13 16.49
C VAL A 246 -0.58 4.77 16.79
N PHE A 247 -0.97 3.56 16.44
CA PHE A 247 -2.28 3.00 16.76
C PHE A 247 -2.21 1.46 16.75
N GLU A 248 -3.01 0.85 17.61
CA GLU A 248 -3.22 -0.58 17.71
C GLU A 248 -4.67 -0.82 18.11
N GLY A 249 -5.45 -1.52 17.28
CA GLY A 249 -6.87 -1.73 17.56
C GLY A 249 -7.67 -2.27 16.38
N ASP A 250 -8.91 -1.82 16.26
CA ASP A 250 -9.84 -2.19 15.20
C ASP A 250 -9.30 -1.87 13.81
N VAL A 251 -9.66 -2.70 12.83
CA VAL A 251 -9.14 -2.59 11.46
C VAL A 251 -9.62 -1.32 10.77
N GLU A 252 -10.89 -0.94 10.93
CA GLU A 252 -11.44 0.25 10.26
C GLU A 252 -10.87 1.53 10.87
N GLU A 253 -10.73 1.58 12.20
CA GLU A 253 -10.12 2.70 12.88
C GLU A 253 -8.64 2.86 12.49
N ALA A 254 -7.89 1.75 12.42
CA ALA A 254 -6.51 1.75 11.93
C ALA A 254 -6.39 2.30 10.51
N ILE A 255 -7.28 1.90 9.61
CA ILE A 255 -7.32 2.36 8.23
C ILE A 255 -7.63 3.87 8.17
N GLY A 256 -8.60 4.34 8.97
CA GLY A 256 -8.90 5.78 9.08
C GLY A 256 -7.68 6.59 9.53
N ILE A 257 -6.97 6.13 10.57
CA ILE A 257 -5.74 6.78 11.08
C ILE A 257 -4.62 6.72 10.05
N TYR A 258 -4.46 5.60 9.35
CA TYR A 258 -3.47 5.47 8.28
C TYR A 258 -3.69 6.49 7.17
N PHE A 259 -4.91 6.64 6.69
CA PHE A 259 -5.24 7.63 5.65
C PHE A 259 -5.09 9.06 6.17
N GLY A 260 -5.45 9.34 7.41
CA GLY A 260 -5.27 10.67 8.01
C GLY A 260 -3.80 11.07 8.23
N ARG A 261 -2.86 10.10 8.30
CA ARG A 261 -1.43 10.37 8.55
C ARG A 261 -0.54 10.21 7.32
N SER A 262 -1.01 9.52 6.28
CA SER A 262 -0.22 9.25 5.08
C SER A 262 -0.12 10.48 4.18
N GLY A 263 0.71 11.44 4.56
CA GLY A 263 1.30 12.46 3.69
C GLY A 263 0.31 13.40 2.96
N SER A 264 0.86 14.28 2.12
CA SER A 264 0.17 15.33 1.37
C SER A 264 -1.00 14.87 0.47
N GLU A 265 -1.12 13.59 0.16
CA GLU A 265 -2.21 13.02 -0.64
C GLU A 265 -3.50 12.76 0.15
N ASN A 266 -3.46 12.79 1.49
CA ASN A 266 -4.59 12.44 2.37
C ASN A 266 -4.92 13.53 3.38
N GLN A 267 -4.65 14.79 3.03
CA GLN A 267 -5.02 15.93 3.87
C GLN A 267 -6.38 16.48 3.46
N VAL A 268 -7.18 16.90 4.45
CA VAL A 268 -8.41 17.66 4.20
C VAL A 268 -8.13 19.11 3.81
N LEU A 269 -6.93 19.62 4.04
CA LEU A 269 -6.43 20.91 3.58
C LEU A 269 -5.17 20.69 2.74
N ILE A 270 -5.25 21.02 1.47
CA ILE A 270 -4.18 20.89 0.49
C ILE A 270 -3.63 22.28 0.18
N ASP A 271 -2.32 22.46 0.39
CA ASP A 271 -1.58 23.62 -0.09
C ASP A 271 -1.18 23.40 -1.54
N CYS A 272 -1.76 24.21 -2.44
CA CYS A 272 -1.54 24.12 -3.87
C CYS A 272 -0.29 24.86 -4.35
N SER A 273 0.43 25.58 -3.48
CA SER A 273 1.60 26.39 -3.86
C SER A 273 2.75 25.55 -4.45
N ASN A 274 2.91 24.30 -4.00
CA ASN A 274 3.94 23.37 -4.47
C ASN A 274 3.39 22.21 -5.32
N THR A 275 2.13 22.27 -5.73
CA THR A 275 1.49 21.19 -6.50
C THR A 275 1.89 21.29 -7.97
N VAL A 276 2.03 20.14 -8.63
CA VAL A 276 2.30 20.08 -10.07
C VAL A 276 1.14 20.72 -10.84
N ARG A 277 1.46 21.72 -11.68
CA ARG A 277 0.51 22.42 -12.52
C ARG A 277 0.72 22.05 -13.97
N GLU A 278 -0.36 21.96 -14.72
CA GLU A 278 -0.24 21.81 -16.17
C GLU A 278 0.01 23.18 -16.81
N PRO A 279 0.86 23.25 -17.86
CA PRO A 279 1.22 24.51 -18.53
C PRO A 279 0.11 25.05 -19.46
N ILE A 280 -1.15 24.66 -19.22
CA ILE A 280 -2.31 25.03 -20.07
C ILE A 280 -2.95 26.33 -19.58
N GLY A 281 -2.80 26.67 -18.29
CA GLY A 281 -3.37 27.90 -17.72
C GLY A 281 -2.52 29.13 -18.05
N ASP A 282 -3.19 30.30 -18.21
CA ASP A 282 -2.50 31.58 -18.44
C ASP A 282 -1.91 32.19 -17.16
N GLY A 283 -2.21 31.61 -15.97
CA GLY A 283 -1.70 32.05 -14.67
C GLY A 283 -2.29 33.35 -14.14
N MET A 284 -3.33 33.87 -14.76
CA MET A 284 -3.99 35.12 -14.30
C MET A 284 -4.81 34.93 -13.03
N MET A 285 -5.27 33.72 -12.76
CA MET A 285 -5.78 33.28 -11.47
C MET A 285 -4.94 32.10 -10.97
N HIS A 286 -4.85 31.95 -9.62
CA HIS A 286 -3.96 30.98 -9.02
C HIS A 286 -4.60 30.34 -7.78
N MET A 287 -4.78 29.04 -7.77
CA MET A 287 -5.31 28.31 -6.62
C MET A 287 -4.26 28.18 -5.52
N ASN A 288 -4.56 28.66 -4.32
CA ASN A 288 -3.66 28.69 -3.18
C ASN A 288 -3.88 27.47 -2.29
N THR A 289 -5.14 27.23 -1.90
CA THR A 289 -5.50 26.08 -1.05
C THR A 289 -6.83 25.46 -1.44
N VAL A 290 -6.94 24.17 -1.21
CA VAL A 290 -8.19 23.41 -1.33
C VAL A 290 -8.48 22.73 0.01
N ARG A 291 -9.69 22.88 0.54
CA ARG A 291 -10.13 22.23 1.78
C ARG A 291 -11.36 21.38 1.55
N LEU A 292 -11.32 20.14 2.00
CA LEU A 292 -12.48 19.26 2.13
C LEU A 292 -13.25 19.65 3.39
N LEU A 293 -14.52 20.05 3.26
CA LEU A 293 -15.35 20.50 4.38
C LEU A 293 -16.19 19.36 4.94
N GLY A 294 -16.32 19.33 6.27
CA GLY A 294 -17.15 18.32 6.97
C GLY A 294 -16.48 16.96 7.14
N LEU A 295 -15.22 16.82 6.72
CA LEU A 295 -14.44 15.60 6.87
C LEU A 295 -13.28 15.81 7.85
N GLU A 296 -13.08 14.88 8.77
CA GLU A 296 -11.89 14.83 9.62
C GLU A 296 -10.73 14.15 8.88
N TYR A 297 -11.07 13.14 8.06
CA TYR A 297 -10.18 12.43 7.14
C TYR A 297 -10.80 12.40 5.75
N PRO A 298 -10.03 12.31 4.67
CA PRO A 298 -10.55 12.30 3.29
C PRO A 298 -11.19 10.95 2.92
N VAL A 299 -12.05 10.42 3.78
CA VAL A 299 -12.77 9.15 3.59
C VAL A 299 -14.26 9.44 3.46
N ILE A 300 -14.87 8.90 2.41
CA ILE A 300 -16.28 9.06 2.09
C ILE A 300 -16.97 7.70 2.13
N TYR A 301 -18.00 7.55 2.94
CA TYR A 301 -18.72 6.29 3.10
C TYR A 301 -19.96 6.16 2.21
N GLU A 302 -20.72 7.24 2.03
CA GLU A 302 -22.00 7.24 1.32
C GLU A 302 -21.97 8.17 0.09
N GLN A 303 -23.12 8.31 -0.57
CA GLN A 303 -23.29 9.25 -1.68
C GLN A 303 -23.55 10.68 -1.19
N GLU A 304 -22.95 11.05 -0.07
CA GLU A 304 -23.03 12.42 0.41
C GLU A 304 -22.27 13.36 -0.53
N PRO A 305 -22.78 14.57 -0.75
CA PRO A 305 -22.09 15.53 -1.59
C PRO A 305 -20.75 15.94 -0.96
N LEU A 306 -19.72 15.99 -1.76
CA LEU A 306 -18.41 16.46 -1.34
C LEU A 306 -18.37 17.98 -1.35
N ARG A 307 -18.12 18.60 -0.19
CA ARG A 307 -18.01 20.05 -0.06
C ARG A 307 -16.57 20.48 -0.07
N LEU A 308 -16.24 21.39 -0.99
CA LEU A 308 -14.89 21.92 -1.18
C LEU A 308 -14.88 23.43 -0.97
N LYS A 309 -13.88 23.92 -0.21
CA LYS A 309 -13.53 25.33 -0.14
C LYS A 309 -12.24 25.56 -0.91
N LEU A 310 -12.29 26.43 -1.91
CA LEU A 310 -11.14 26.92 -2.63
C LEU A 310 -10.77 28.31 -2.15
N CYS A 311 -9.45 28.53 -1.93
CA CYS A 311 -8.89 29.87 -1.82
C CYS A 311 -7.94 30.07 -3.01
N PHE A 312 -8.10 31.17 -3.72
CA PHE A 312 -7.32 31.48 -4.92
C PHE A 312 -7.13 33.00 -5.06
N SER A 313 -6.11 33.40 -5.78
CA SER A 313 -5.81 34.79 -6.08
C SER A 313 -6.10 35.10 -7.56
N ALA A 314 -6.50 36.31 -7.86
CA ALA A 314 -6.74 36.81 -9.20
C ALA A 314 -5.99 38.13 -9.45
N GLN A 315 -5.44 38.32 -10.64
CA GLN A 315 -4.68 39.52 -10.98
C GLN A 315 -5.58 40.71 -11.36
N ARG A 316 -6.84 40.47 -11.67
CA ARG A 316 -7.89 41.46 -11.94
C ARG A 316 -9.26 40.89 -11.58
N ALA A 317 -10.29 41.72 -11.64
CA ALA A 317 -11.65 41.26 -11.50
C ALA A 317 -12.10 40.47 -12.74
N TYR A 318 -12.92 39.44 -12.53
CA TYR A 318 -13.49 38.57 -13.56
C TYR A 318 -14.99 38.35 -13.28
N GLU A 319 -15.77 38.25 -14.34
CA GLU A 319 -17.13 37.75 -14.31
C GLU A 319 -17.17 36.37 -14.99
N ASN A 320 -18.19 35.58 -14.71
CA ASN A 320 -18.39 34.26 -15.37
C ASN A 320 -17.28 33.24 -15.13
N VAL A 321 -16.68 33.25 -13.95
CA VAL A 321 -15.69 32.24 -13.54
C VAL A 321 -16.39 30.94 -13.14
N ALA A 322 -15.80 29.82 -13.51
CA ALA A 322 -16.27 28.48 -13.21
C ALA A 322 -15.15 27.55 -12.77
N PHE A 323 -15.55 26.47 -12.12
CA PHE A 323 -14.68 25.39 -11.66
C PHE A 323 -15.06 24.09 -12.35
N ARG A 324 -14.06 23.30 -12.71
CA ARG A 324 -14.22 21.94 -13.19
C ARG A 324 -13.40 20.98 -12.32
N VAL A 325 -14.01 19.88 -11.90
CA VAL A 325 -13.33 18.81 -11.18
C VAL A 325 -13.37 17.56 -12.03
N ILE A 326 -12.19 17.02 -12.32
CA ILE A 326 -12.03 15.76 -13.05
C ILE A 326 -11.53 14.71 -12.06
N PHE A 327 -12.29 13.64 -11.88
CA PHE A 327 -11.92 12.54 -11.01
C PHE A 327 -11.08 11.50 -11.75
N PHE A 328 -10.04 11.01 -11.07
CA PHE A 328 -9.17 9.96 -11.54
C PHE A 328 -9.07 8.84 -10.50
N THR A 329 -8.85 7.62 -10.96
CA THR A 329 -8.42 6.51 -10.09
C THR A 329 -6.95 6.68 -9.66
N ALA A 330 -6.49 5.90 -8.68
CA ALA A 330 -5.08 5.85 -8.27
C ALA A 330 -4.11 5.52 -9.43
N SER A 331 -4.58 4.81 -10.46
CA SER A 331 -3.83 4.51 -11.69
C SER A 331 -3.95 5.58 -12.78
N ARG A 332 -4.44 6.78 -12.45
CA ARG A 332 -4.63 7.93 -13.36
C ARG A 332 -5.61 7.70 -14.52
N VAL A 333 -6.53 6.76 -14.36
CA VAL A 333 -7.62 6.58 -15.32
C VAL A 333 -8.74 7.57 -14.99
N PRO A 334 -9.21 8.40 -15.94
CA PRO A 334 -10.32 9.32 -15.69
C PRO A 334 -11.61 8.54 -15.41
N VAL A 335 -12.35 8.98 -14.40
CA VAL A 335 -13.62 8.39 -13.96
C VAL A 335 -14.81 9.20 -14.44
N GLY A 336 -14.69 10.52 -14.35
CA GLY A 336 -15.75 11.46 -14.72
C GLY A 336 -15.38 12.90 -14.40
N MET A 337 -16.24 13.82 -14.80
CA MET A 337 -16.04 15.24 -14.64
C MET A 337 -17.33 15.89 -14.15
N ALA A 338 -17.19 16.87 -13.24
CA ALA A 338 -18.24 17.80 -12.85
C ALA A 338 -17.75 19.23 -13.10
N ALA A 339 -18.63 20.09 -13.58
CA ALA A 339 -18.35 21.52 -13.79
C ALA A 339 -19.43 22.36 -13.11
N SER A 340 -19.06 23.52 -12.58
CA SER A 340 -20.02 24.52 -12.10
C SER A 340 -20.53 25.37 -13.26
N ASP A 341 -21.66 26.02 -13.05
CA ASP A 341 -22.08 27.09 -13.94
C ASP A 341 -21.10 28.28 -13.86
N PRO A 342 -20.88 29.03 -14.93
CA PRO A 342 -20.00 30.21 -14.96
C PRO A 342 -20.68 31.45 -14.38
N VAL A 343 -20.90 31.47 -13.08
CA VAL A 343 -21.67 32.50 -12.37
C VAL A 343 -20.89 33.22 -11.26
N LEU A 344 -19.61 32.82 -11.04
CA LEU A 344 -18.81 33.38 -9.98
C LEU A 344 -18.17 34.71 -10.43
N ALA A 345 -18.47 35.80 -9.72
CA ALA A 345 -17.74 37.05 -9.84
C ALA A 345 -16.54 37.04 -8.90
N VAL A 346 -15.36 37.34 -9.45
CA VAL A 346 -14.06 37.31 -8.78
C VAL A 346 -13.49 38.72 -8.69
N GLN A 347 -12.98 39.11 -7.55
CA GLN A 347 -12.31 40.40 -7.33
C GLN A 347 -10.81 40.28 -7.56
N GLU A 348 -10.14 41.41 -7.81
CA GLU A 348 -8.67 41.44 -7.77
C GLU A 348 -8.17 41.11 -6.36
N GLY A 349 -7.17 40.25 -6.26
CA GLY A 349 -6.58 39.79 -5.00
C GLY A 349 -7.13 38.44 -4.55
N GLU A 350 -7.22 38.21 -3.23
CA GLU A 350 -7.61 36.94 -2.63
C GLU A 350 -9.13 36.71 -2.69
N ASN A 351 -9.51 35.54 -3.12
CA ASN A 351 -10.90 35.12 -3.25
C ASN A 351 -11.12 33.75 -2.60
N GLU A 352 -12.36 33.51 -2.17
CA GLU A 352 -12.80 32.22 -1.64
C GLU A 352 -14.09 31.77 -2.34
N ALA A 353 -14.17 30.49 -2.64
CA ALA A 353 -15.38 29.85 -3.16
C ALA A 353 -15.65 28.54 -2.42
N VAL A 354 -16.90 28.27 -2.09
CA VAL A 354 -17.36 26.99 -1.57
C VAL A 354 -18.31 26.39 -2.58
N PHE A 355 -18.05 25.16 -2.97
CA PHE A 355 -18.93 24.44 -3.88
C PHE A 355 -19.20 23.01 -3.37
N GLU A 356 -20.35 22.51 -3.75
CA GLU A 356 -20.83 21.19 -3.40
C GLU A 356 -20.86 20.32 -4.66
N LEU A 357 -20.10 19.21 -4.62
CA LEU A 357 -20.04 18.22 -5.69
C LEU A 357 -21.01 17.10 -5.37
N PRO A 358 -22.08 16.93 -6.16
CA PRO A 358 -22.89 15.72 -6.04
C PRO A 358 -22.04 14.53 -6.44
N MET A 359 -21.83 13.62 -5.49
CA MET A 359 -20.97 12.47 -5.72
C MET A 359 -21.69 11.38 -6.50
N PRO A 360 -21.13 10.88 -7.60
CA PRO A 360 -21.65 9.71 -8.26
C PRO A 360 -21.48 8.47 -7.37
N ALA A 361 -22.16 7.38 -7.70
CA ALA A 361 -21.99 6.10 -7.02
C ALA A 361 -20.61 5.50 -7.35
N LEU A 362 -19.57 6.10 -6.80
CA LEU A 362 -18.20 5.62 -6.95
C LEU A 362 -18.05 4.24 -6.29
N ALA A 363 -17.33 3.36 -6.94
CA ALA A 363 -16.88 2.11 -6.36
C ALA A 363 -15.88 2.37 -5.23
N GLN A 364 -15.72 1.38 -4.35
CA GLN A 364 -14.70 1.44 -3.30
C GLN A 364 -13.30 1.60 -3.90
N GLY A 365 -12.51 2.55 -3.38
CA GLY A 365 -11.16 2.80 -3.85
C GLY A 365 -10.67 4.21 -3.62
N HIS A 366 -9.46 4.46 -4.05
CA HIS A 366 -8.77 5.73 -3.95
C HIS A 366 -8.98 6.56 -5.22
N TYR A 367 -9.38 7.81 -5.05
CA TYR A 367 -9.61 8.76 -6.13
C TYR A 367 -8.91 10.07 -5.84
N PHE A 368 -8.51 10.78 -6.87
CA PHE A 368 -8.05 12.15 -6.75
C PHE A 368 -8.77 13.06 -7.73
N GLY A 369 -8.91 14.32 -7.35
CA GLY A 369 -9.56 15.36 -8.14
C GLY A 369 -8.53 16.33 -8.72
N ARG A 370 -8.53 16.47 -10.05
CA ARG A 370 -7.91 17.60 -10.74
C ARG A 370 -8.89 18.74 -10.74
N ILE A 371 -8.46 19.94 -10.33
CA ILE A 371 -9.30 21.12 -10.33
C ILE A 371 -8.81 22.06 -11.44
N VAL A 372 -9.77 22.54 -12.24
CA VAL A 372 -9.54 23.52 -13.30
C VAL A 372 -10.32 24.78 -12.97
N LEU A 373 -9.66 25.92 -12.97
CA LEU A 373 -10.24 27.25 -12.80
C LEU A 373 -10.24 27.95 -14.16
N TYR A 374 -11.40 28.34 -14.65
CA TYR A 374 -11.56 28.93 -15.95
C TYR A 374 -12.65 30.01 -16.00
N GLU A 375 -12.56 30.91 -16.97
CA GLU A 375 -13.56 31.91 -17.33
C GLU A 375 -14.27 31.48 -18.61
N VAL A 376 -15.55 31.84 -18.75
CA VAL A 376 -16.28 31.70 -20.01
C VAL A 376 -16.48 33.09 -20.60
N ASP A 377 -15.92 33.36 -21.76
CA ASP A 377 -16.00 34.65 -22.43
C ASP A 377 -17.39 34.91 -23.05
N GLU A 378 -17.58 36.11 -23.60
CA GLU A 378 -18.86 36.52 -24.21
C GLU A 378 -19.22 35.65 -25.46
N THR A 379 -18.28 34.92 -26.01
CA THR A 379 -18.50 34.02 -27.17
C THR A 379 -18.84 32.60 -26.72
N GLY A 380 -18.75 32.30 -25.42
CA GLY A 380 -18.90 30.97 -24.85
C GLY A 380 -17.62 30.13 -24.87
N ALA A 381 -16.46 30.72 -25.19
CA ALA A 381 -15.19 30.02 -25.15
C ALA A 381 -14.61 29.96 -23.72
N GLU A 382 -14.02 28.84 -23.39
CA GLU A 382 -13.36 28.63 -22.09
C GLU A 382 -11.92 29.15 -22.11
N ILE A 383 -11.57 30.02 -21.18
CA ILE A 383 -10.21 30.51 -20.95
C ILE A 383 -9.72 29.91 -19.66
N ILE A 384 -8.76 28.98 -19.73
CA ILE A 384 -8.23 28.28 -18.57
C ILE A 384 -7.17 29.14 -17.88
N HIS A 385 -7.34 29.42 -16.59
CA HIS A 385 -6.41 30.22 -15.81
C HIS A 385 -5.46 29.37 -14.97
N ASP A 386 -5.97 28.32 -14.32
CA ASP A 386 -5.14 27.43 -13.48
C ASP A 386 -5.64 25.98 -13.50
N VAL A 387 -4.68 25.04 -13.45
CA VAL A 387 -4.95 23.61 -13.41
C VAL A 387 -4.08 22.97 -12.33
N VAL A 388 -4.72 22.51 -11.27
CA VAL A 388 -4.06 21.79 -10.18
C VAL A 388 -4.32 20.29 -10.32
N ASP A 389 -3.29 19.52 -10.60
CA ASP A 389 -3.35 18.08 -10.90
C ASP A 389 -3.52 17.38 -9.58
N HIS A 390 -3.68 17.27 -8.64
CA HIS A 390 -3.96 16.68 -7.33
C HIS A 390 -4.50 17.72 -6.35
N GLY A 391 -5.59 18.40 -6.76
CA GLY A 391 -6.25 19.40 -5.93
C GLY A 391 -6.82 18.82 -4.63
N PHE A 392 -7.20 17.54 -4.64
CA PHE A 392 -7.56 16.77 -3.45
C PHE A 392 -7.49 15.27 -3.76
N SER A 393 -7.46 14.45 -2.70
CA SER A 393 -7.72 13.02 -2.81
C SER A 393 -8.75 12.57 -1.79
N ILE A 394 -9.49 11.52 -2.15
CA ILE A 394 -10.52 10.90 -1.32
C ILE A 394 -10.39 9.38 -1.40
N HIS A 395 -10.76 8.73 -0.30
CA HIS A 395 -10.94 7.30 -0.25
C HIS A 395 -12.43 6.98 -0.10
N LYS A 396 -12.99 6.26 -1.09
CA LYS A 396 -14.39 5.85 -1.07
C LYS A 396 -14.52 4.50 -0.40
N GLU A 397 -15.33 4.42 0.64
CA GLU A 397 -15.64 3.22 1.40
C GLU A 397 -17.15 2.95 1.38
N PHE A 398 -17.55 1.71 1.73
CA PHE A 398 -18.92 1.35 1.97
C PHE A 398 -19.11 1.00 3.45
N HIS A 399 -20.17 1.48 4.07
CA HIS A 399 -20.59 0.96 5.37
C HIS A 399 -20.91 -0.54 5.24
N ARG A 400 -20.41 -1.32 6.18
CA ARG A 400 -20.70 -2.75 6.29
C ARG A 400 -22.15 -2.91 6.73
N ALA A 401 -23.10 -3.04 5.81
CA ALA A 401 -24.45 -3.45 6.16
C ALA A 401 -24.38 -4.89 6.71
N GLU A 402 -24.89 -5.10 7.92
CA GLU A 402 -24.85 -6.41 8.64
C GLU A 402 -25.49 -7.56 7.87
N ASN A 403 -26.24 -7.31 6.80
CA ASN A 403 -27.00 -8.31 6.03
C ASN A 403 -26.78 -8.25 4.51
N ALA A 404 -25.80 -7.51 4.00
CA ALA A 404 -25.54 -7.52 2.56
C ALA A 404 -24.60 -8.67 2.22
N THR A 405 -25.03 -9.54 1.31
CA THR A 405 -24.13 -10.39 0.51
C THR A 405 -23.22 -9.46 -0.27
N SER A 406 -22.16 -8.96 0.38
CA SER A 406 -21.24 -7.97 -0.17
C SER A 406 -20.45 -8.60 -1.30
N ARG A 407 -20.95 -8.46 -2.54
CA ARG A 407 -20.11 -8.68 -3.71
C ARG A 407 -18.96 -7.67 -3.63
N ARG A 408 -17.76 -8.19 -3.45
CA ARG A 408 -16.56 -7.36 -3.43
C ARG A 408 -16.38 -6.71 -4.78
N TRP A 409 -16.43 -5.39 -4.79
CA TRP A 409 -16.24 -4.62 -6.02
C TRP A 409 -14.77 -4.64 -6.43
N SER A 410 -14.49 -4.96 -7.68
CA SER A 410 -13.17 -4.83 -8.29
C SER A 410 -13.22 -3.75 -9.36
N GLN A 411 -12.53 -2.64 -9.15
CA GLN A 411 -12.47 -1.54 -10.13
C GLN A 411 -11.90 -1.99 -11.47
N GLN A 412 -10.96 -2.93 -11.47
CA GLN A 412 -10.36 -3.47 -12.70
C GLN A 412 -11.32 -4.32 -13.53
N VAL A 413 -12.29 -4.96 -12.87
CA VAL A 413 -13.24 -5.86 -13.54
C VAL A 413 -14.57 -5.17 -13.85
N TRP A 414 -15.09 -4.38 -12.91
CA TRP A 414 -16.44 -3.81 -12.96
C TRP A 414 -16.46 -2.29 -13.10
N GLY A 415 -15.28 -1.66 -13.21
CA GLY A 415 -15.16 -0.21 -13.35
C GLY A 415 -15.28 0.57 -12.04
N SER A 416 -15.31 1.89 -12.16
CA SER A 416 -15.26 2.81 -11.03
C SER A 416 -16.61 3.36 -10.61
N ILE A 417 -17.69 2.99 -11.30
CA ILE A 417 -19.06 3.47 -11.02
C ILE A 417 -19.96 2.27 -10.73
N VAL A 418 -20.71 2.36 -9.63
CA VAL A 418 -21.69 1.37 -9.21
C VAL A 418 -23.05 1.77 -9.78
N PHE A 419 -23.63 0.93 -10.64
CA PHE A 419 -24.98 1.16 -11.14
C PHE A 419 -26.02 0.73 -10.10
N PRO A 420 -27.23 1.31 -10.12
CA PRO A 420 -28.35 0.86 -9.29
C PRO A 420 -28.66 -0.63 -9.51
N THR A 421 -29.28 -1.23 -8.49
CA THR A 421 -29.71 -2.64 -8.57
C THR A 421 -30.69 -2.86 -9.71
N ILE A 422 -30.41 -3.85 -10.54
CA ILE A 422 -31.32 -4.27 -11.62
C ILE A 422 -32.57 -4.86 -10.98
N ARG A 423 -33.73 -4.32 -11.31
CA ARG A 423 -35.02 -4.90 -10.91
C ARG A 423 -35.45 -5.92 -11.98
N VAL A 424 -35.70 -7.15 -11.54
CA VAL A 424 -36.36 -8.14 -12.40
C VAL A 424 -37.84 -7.79 -12.44
N THR A 425 -38.35 -7.38 -13.59
CA THR A 425 -39.78 -7.24 -13.81
C THR A 425 -40.27 -8.57 -14.40
N ASP A 426 -41.31 -9.17 -13.81
CA ASP A 426 -41.93 -10.30 -14.39
C ASP A 426 -42.43 -9.92 -15.79
N GLY A 427 -41.88 -10.59 -16.82
CA GLY A 427 -42.14 -10.28 -18.22
C GLY A 427 -43.60 -10.58 -18.57
N VAL A 428 -44.40 -9.53 -18.52
CA VAL A 428 -45.65 -9.48 -19.28
C VAL A 428 -45.45 -8.34 -20.27
N ASP A 429 -45.09 -8.73 -21.50
CA ASP A 429 -45.17 -7.85 -22.66
C ASP A 429 -46.63 -7.36 -22.77
N GLN A 430 -46.86 -6.08 -22.59
CA GLN A 430 -48.06 -5.39 -23.08
C GLN A 430 -47.75 -4.67 -24.39
#